data_12e4acb34ed4fb66c8b143ee6815ab8b
#
_entry.id   12e4acb34ed4fb66c8b143ee6815ab8b
#
_cell.length_a   1.000
_cell.length_b   1.000
_cell.length_c   1.000
_cell.angle_alpha   90.00
_cell.angle_beta   90.00
_cell.angle_gamma   90.00
#
_symmetry.space_group_name_H-M   'P 1'
#
loop_
_entity.id
_entity.type
_entity.pdbx_description
1 polymer ?
#
loop_
_entity_poly.entity_id
_entity_poly.type
_entity_poly.pdbx_seq_one_letter_code
_entity_poly.pdbx_strand_id
1 'polypeptide(L)'
;RRAVSVPRLETLRVERAGAVATVTIARPEVKNALDPATIRELDGVLAALEEDEALLAVVLTGAGDDAFVSGGDLKALQQVAGAEAGRRMARATQRVFARLEALEVPVIAAINGAVYGGGTELAAACDLRVATETASVGFKQVQMGIMPAWGLSYRLPRIVGRSTALELLLTGRTLTAREAKDVGFVDRV
;
A
#
# COMPACT_ATOMS: atom_id res chain seq x y z
N ARG A 1 27.33 -2.79 14.79
CA ARG A 1 26.15 -2.89 13.92
C ARG A 1 25.71 -1.47 13.62
N ARG A 2 25.82 -1.03 12.36
CA ARG A 2 25.39 0.30 11.96
C ARG A 2 23.85 0.32 11.99
N ALA A 3 23.26 1.21 12.80
CA ALA A 3 21.88 1.59 12.62
C ALA A 3 21.74 2.19 11.22
N VAL A 4 20.84 1.67 10.41
CA VAL A 4 20.59 2.17 9.07
C VAL A 4 20.03 3.59 9.22
N SER A 5 20.75 4.58 8.69
CA SER A 5 20.33 5.98 8.74
C SER A 5 19.17 6.17 7.74
N VAL A 6 17.97 6.20 8.25
CA VAL A 6 16.79 6.58 7.46
C VAL A 6 16.83 8.10 7.23
N PRO A 7 16.62 8.61 5.99
CA PRO A 7 16.53 10.04 5.73
C PRO A 7 15.44 10.70 6.59
N ARG A 8 15.50 12.03 6.75
CA ARG A 8 14.43 12.76 7.45
C ARG A 8 13.10 12.50 6.74
N LEU A 9 12.16 11.89 7.46
CA LEU A 9 10.83 11.54 6.97
C LEU A 9 9.80 12.58 7.43
N GLU A 10 8.91 12.98 6.52
CA GLU A 10 7.82 13.92 6.78
C GLU A 10 6.46 13.22 6.74
N THR A 11 6.35 12.17 5.91
CA THR A 11 5.10 11.46 5.64
C THR A 11 5.10 10.02 6.13
N LEU A 12 6.27 9.51 6.54
CA LEU A 12 6.43 8.18 7.11
C LEU A 12 7.06 8.24 8.50
N ARG A 13 6.82 7.20 9.28
CA ARG A 13 7.57 6.88 10.51
C ARG A 13 8.11 5.47 10.38
N VAL A 14 9.32 5.25 10.86
CA VAL A 14 9.94 3.92 10.91
C VAL A 14 10.37 3.64 12.33
N GLU A 15 9.83 2.58 12.88
CA GLU A 15 10.16 2.09 14.23
C GLU A 15 10.76 0.71 14.15
N ARG A 16 11.68 0.40 15.06
CA ARG A 16 12.37 -0.88 15.10
C ARG A 16 12.15 -1.54 16.45
N ALA A 17 11.59 -2.73 16.44
CA ALA A 17 11.44 -3.59 17.62
C ALA A 17 12.17 -4.92 17.40
N GLY A 18 13.40 -5.04 17.91
CA GLY A 18 14.23 -6.21 17.62
C GLY A 18 14.53 -6.38 16.14
N ALA A 19 14.11 -7.49 15.56
CA ALA A 19 14.29 -7.82 14.15
C ALA A 19 13.12 -7.40 13.24
N VAL A 20 12.11 -6.70 13.78
CA VAL A 20 10.93 -6.25 13.02
C VAL A 20 10.97 -4.74 12.82
N ALA A 21 10.79 -4.28 11.59
CA ALA A 21 10.59 -2.88 11.27
C ALA A 21 9.10 -2.59 11.05
N THR A 22 8.59 -1.55 11.69
CA THR A 22 7.25 -1.03 11.41
C THR A 22 7.36 0.26 10.62
N VAL A 23 6.80 0.28 9.42
CA VAL A 23 6.71 1.46 8.55
C VAL A 23 5.28 1.96 8.62
N THR A 24 5.09 3.16 9.16
CA THR A 24 3.78 3.79 9.30
C THR A 24 3.64 4.94 8.31
N ILE A 25 2.60 4.91 7.48
CA ILE A 25 2.21 6.07 6.66
C ILE A 25 1.55 7.07 7.58
N ALA A 26 2.16 8.25 7.76
CA ALA A 26 1.85 9.19 8.84
C ALA A 26 1.24 10.50 8.30
N ARG A 27 0.11 10.38 7.60
CA ARG A 27 -0.70 11.49 7.05
C ARG A 27 -2.18 11.34 7.43
N PRO A 28 -2.50 11.21 8.74
CA PRO A 28 -3.88 10.91 9.17
C PRO A 28 -4.89 11.98 8.75
N GLU A 29 -4.46 13.26 8.63
CA GLU A 29 -5.29 14.39 8.20
C GLU A 29 -5.86 14.25 6.77
N VAL A 30 -5.22 13.44 5.94
CA VAL A 30 -5.67 13.06 4.59
C VAL A 30 -5.92 11.56 4.46
N LYS A 31 -6.22 10.88 5.59
CA LYS A 31 -6.48 9.44 5.66
C LYS A 31 -5.35 8.61 5.04
N ASN A 32 -4.12 9.01 5.32
CA ASN A 32 -2.90 8.36 4.85
C ASN A 32 -2.80 8.23 3.31
N ALA A 33 -3.36 9.19 2.57
CA ALA A 33 -3.28 9.21 1.11
C ALA A 33 -1.82 9.32 0.63
N LEU A 34 -1.50 8.61 -0.46
CA LEU A 34 -0.16 8.55 -1.04
C LEU A 34 0.04 9.71 -2.01
N ASP A 35 0.97 10.57 -1.71
CA ASP A 35 1.47 11.61 -2.60
C ASP A 35 2.88 11.26 -3.13
N PRO A 36 3.44 12.03 -4.07
CA PRO A 36 4.78 11.78 -4.59
C PRO A 36 5.89 11.86 -3.52
N ALA A 37 5.70 12.60 -2.43
CA ALA A 37 6.65 12.67 -1.33
C ALA A 37 6.67 11.35 -0.55
N THR A 38 5.50 10.85 -0.19
CA THR A 38 5.32 9.54 0.47
C THR A 38 5.94 8.40 -0.34
N ILE A 39 5.73 8.40 -1.66
CA ILE A 39 6.32 7.37 -2.54
C ILE A 39 7.85 7.45 -2.57
N ARG A 40 8.43 8.67 -2.61
CA ARG A 40 9.90 8.82 -2.56
C ARG A 40 10.47 8.42 -1.20
N GLU A 41 9.81 8.79 -0.11
CA GLU A 41 10.23 8.39 1.24
C GLU A 41 10.17 6.87 1.41
N LEU A 42 9.10 6.24 0.92
CA LEU A 42 8.96 4.78 0.94
C LEU A 42 10.10 4.10 0.16
N ASP A 43 10.46 4.60 -1.03
CA ASP A 43 11.59 4.09 -1.79
C ASP A 43 12.90 4.16 -1.00
N GLY A 44 13.16 5.30 -0.33
CA GLY A 44 14.33 5.47 0.53
C GLY A 44 14.34 4.56 1.76
N VAL A 45 13.17 4.37 2.38
CA VAL A 45 13.01 3.44 3.52
C VAL A 45 13.27 2.00 3.07
N LEU A 46 12.68 1.59 1.94
CA LEU A 46 12.91 0.23 1.41
C LEU A 46 14.38 -0.02 1.08
N ALA A 47 15.07 0.96 0.48
CA ALA A 47 16.51 0.87 0.22
C ALA A 47 17.31 0.65 1.51
N ALA A 48 16.92 1.34 2.58
CA ALA A 48 17.56 1.19 3.88
C ALA A 48 17.26 -0.17 4.53
N LEU A 49 16.06 -0.69 4.36
CA LEU A 49 15.66 -2.00 4.89
C LEU A 49 16.31 -3.17 4.14
N GLU A 50 16.56 -3.04 2.84
CA GLU A 50 17.29 -4.03 2.03
C GLU A 50 18.73 -4.26 2.53
N GLU A 51 19.37 -3.22 3.08
CA GLU A 51 20.74 -3.28 3.60
C GLU A 51 20.81 -3.79 5.07
N ASP A 52 19.66 -4.03 5.71
CA ASP A 52 19.60 -4.44 7.13
C ASP A 52 19.60 -5.95 7.29
N GLU A 53 20.80 -6.54 7.36
CA GLU A 53 20.99 -7.99 7.57
C GLU A 53 20.33 -8.56 8.85
N ALA A 54 19.95 -7.70 9.81
CA ALA A 54 19.28 -8.12 11.03
C ALA A 54 17.76 -8.04 10.93
N LEU A 55 17.22 -7.61 9.78
CA LEU A 55 15.79 -7.54 9.54
C LEU A 55 15.21 -8.95 9.28
N LEU A 56 14.10 -9.28 9.92
CA LEU A 56 13.39 -10.54 9.70
C LEU A 56 11.94 -10.34 9.21
N ALA A 57 11.36 -9.16 9.40
CA ALA A 57 10.03 -8.84 8.89
C ALA A 57 9.80 -7.34 8.84
N VAL A 58 8.89 -6.92 7.96
CA VAL A 58 8.37 -5.56 7.85
C VAL A 58 6.87 -5.56 8.10
N VAL A 59 6.40 -4.64 8.93
CA VAL A 59 4.98 -4.33 9.10
C VAL A 59 4.72 -2.97 8.49
N LEU A 60 3.76 -2.89 7.58
CA LEU A 60 3.31 -1.64 6.97
C LEU A 60 1.91 -1.32 7.49
N THR A 61 1.70 -0.09 7.99
CA THR A 61 0.41 0.33 8.54
C THR A 61 0.14 1.82 8.29
N GLY A 62 -1.06 2.30 8.60
CA GLY A 62 -1.42 3.70 8.58
C GLY A 62 -1.45 4.31 9.98
N ALA A 63 -1.16 5.60 10.12
CA ALA A 63 -1.32 6.31 11.38
C ALA A 63 -2.80 6.52 11.72
N GLY A 64 -3.16 6.43 13.01
CA GLY A 64 -4.54 6.54 13.50
C GLY A 64 -5.35 5.26 13.25
N ASP A 65 -6.67 5.37 13.45
CA ASP A 65 -7.58 4.22 13.38
C ASP A 65 -8.57 4.29 12.21
N ASP A 66 -8.58 5.40 11.45
CA ASP A 66 -9.55 5.63 10.37
C ASP A 66 -9.20 4.90 9.09
N ALA A 67 -7.92 4.89 8.73
CA ALA A 67 -7.49 4.35 7.45
C ALA A 67 -6.07 3.78 7.49
N PHE A 68 -5.91 2.66 6.82
CA PHE A 68 -4.60 2.19 6.38
C PHE A 68 -4.05 3.16 5.32
N VAL A 69 -4.70 3.22 4.17
CA VAL A 69 -4.40 4.15 3.06
C VAL A 69 -5.66 4.35 2.22
N SER A 70 -6.12 5.59 2.11
CA SER A 70 -7.34 5.93 1.36
C SER A 70 -7.16 5.98 -0.16
N GLY A 71 -5.93 5.88 -0.66
CA GLY A 71 -5.60 5.91 -2.08
C GLY A 71 -4.50 6.88 -2.44
N GLY A 72 -4.44 7.29 -3.71
CA GLY A 72 -3.57 8.39 -4.15
C GLY A 72 -4.13 9.73 -3.69
N ASP A 73 -3.23 10.66 -3.32
CA ASP A 73 -3.63 12.02 -2.94
C ASP A 73 -4.24 12.74 -4.15
N LEU A 74 -5.54 13.03 -4.09
CA LEU A 74 -6.29 13.61 -5.20
C LEU A 74 -5.78 15.00 -5.60
N LYS A 75 -5.30 15.80 -4.65
CA LYS A 75 -4.72 17.12 -4.94
C LYS A 75 -3.42 16.98 -5.74
N ALA A 76 -2.59 16.02 -5.38
CA ALA A 76 -1.37 15.72 -6.12
C ALA A 76 -1.68 15.13 -7.50
N LEU A 77 -2.68 14.26 -7.61
CA LEU A 77 -3.10 13.65 -8.87
C LEU A 77 -3.67 14.68 -9.87
N GLN A 78 -4.40 15.68 -9.40
CA GLN A 78 -4.93 16.78 -10.23
C GLN A 78 -3.83 17.62 -10.91
N GLN A 79 -2.63 17.63 -10.35
CA GLN A 79 -1.48 18.34 -10.92
C GLN A 79 -0.76 17.53 -12.02
N VAL A 80 -1.12 16.26 -12.20
CA VAL A 80 -0.53 15.39 -13.22
C VAL A 80 -1.19 15.68 -14.57
N ALA A 81 -0.58 16.55 -15.35
CA ALA A 81 -1.10 16.95 -16.65
C ALA A 81 -0.56 16.08 -17.80
N GLY A 82 -1.48 15.47 -18.54
CA GLY A 82 -1.21 14.72 -19.75
C GLY A 82 -0.71 13.29 -19.54
N ALA A 83 -0.81 12.49 -20.59
CA ALA A 83 -0.55 11.05 -20.55
C ALA A 83 0.90 10.70 -20.17
N GLU A 84 1.86 11.54 -20.58
CA GLU A 84 3.28 11.26 -20.28
C GLU A 84 3.61 11.48 -18.81
N ALA A 85 3.09 12.52 -18.17
CA ALA A 85 3.24 12.75 -16.74
C ALA A 85 2.57 11.62 -15.93
N GLY A 86 1.37 11.20 -16.35
CA GLY A 86 0.66 10.06 -15.76
C GLY A 86 1.47 8.75 -15.85
N ARG A 87 2.05 8.47 -17.04
CA ARG A 87 2.92 7.29 -17.21
C ARG A 87 4.17 7.34 -16.33
N ARG A 88 4.83 8.50 -16.22
CA ARG A 88 6.02 8.66 -15.35
C ARG A 88 5.66 8.42 -13.88
N MET A 89 4.58 9.02 -13.40
CA MET A 89 4.10 8.82 -12.03
C MET A 89 3.77 7.33 -11.77
N ALA A 90 2.98 6.70 -12.65
CA ALA A 90 2.61 5.30 -12.51
C ALA A 90 3.84 4.38 -12.46
N ARG A 91 4.80 4.57 -13.37
CA ARG A 91 6.05 3.78 -13.40
C ARG A 91 6.91 4.00 -12.15
N ALA A 92 6.96 5.23 -11.62
CA ALA A 92 7.69 5.51 -10.39
C ALA A 92 7.09 4.73 -9.21
N THR A 93 5.78 4.81 -9.02
CA THR A 93 5.08 4.08 -7.95
C THR A 93 5.15 2.55 -8.15
N GLN A 94 5.00 2.06 -9.39
CA GLN A 94 5.16 0.64 -9.70
C GLN A 94 6.53 0.11 -9.29
N ARG A 95 7.62 0.86 -9.53
CA ARG A 95 8.98 0.46 -9.12
C ARG A 95 9.09 0.32 -7.60
N VAL A 96 8.53 1.26 -6.84
CA VAL A 96 8.57 1.23 -5.38
C VAL A 96 7.77 0.04 -4.85
N PHE A 97 6.58 -0.23 -5.40
CA PHE A 97 5.77 -1.38 -4.98
C PHE A 97 6.39 -2.72 -5.42
N ALA A 98 7.07 -2.76 -6.57
CA ALA A 98 7.82 -3.94 -6.98
C ALA A 98 9.05 -4.18 -6.07
N ARG A 99 9.70 -3.12 -5.60
CA ARG A 99 10.77 -3.20 -4.59
C ARG A 99 10.26 -3.74 -3.26
N LEU A 100 9.09 -3.27 -2.81
CA LEU A 100 8.43 -3.79 -1.61
C LEU A 100 8.15 -5.29 -1.71
N GLU A 101 7.63 -5.75 -2.86
CA GLU A 101 7.35 -7.16 -3.16
C GLU A 101 8.64 -8.02 -3.27
N ALA A 102 9.77 -7.39 -3.57
CA ALA A 102 11.05 -8.07 -3.76
C ALA A 102 11.93 -8.12 -2.49
N LEU A 103 11.48 -7.55 -1.36
CA LEU A 103 12.21 -7.66 -0.09
C LEU A 103 12.40 -9.13 0.27
N GLU A 104 13.60 -9.50 0.73
CA GLU A 104 13.94 -10.88 1.10
C GLU A 104 13.35 -11.32 2.46
N VAL A 105 12.57 -10.44 3.09
CA VAL A 105 11.86 -10.71 4.36
C VAL A 105 10.36 -10.50 4.19
N PRO A 106 9.51 -11.22 4.95
CA PRO A 106 8.06 -11.05 4.88
C PRO A 106 7.62 -9.61 5.14
N VAL A 107 6.73 -9.11 4.30
CA VAL A 107 6.07 -7.81 4.44
C VAL A 107 4.59 -8.02 4.76
N ILE A 108 4.13 -7.47 5.88
CA ILE A 108 2.77 -7.62 6.37
C ILE A 108 2.06 -6.27 6.32
N ALA A 109 1.00 -6.17 5.52
CA ALA A 109 0.08 -5.04 5.61
C ALA A 109 -0.84 -5.23 6.83
N ALA A 110 -0.65 -4.40 7.85
CA ALA A 110 -1.53 -4.31 9.01
C ALA A 110 -2.60 -3.24 8.73
N ILE A 111 -3.74 -3.68 8.19
CA ILE A 111 -4.84 -2.82 7.73
C ILE A 111 -5.67 -2.41 8.93
N ASN A 112 -5.37 -1.23 9.48
CA ASN A 112 -5.95 -0.68 10.69
C ASN A 112 -7.28 0.09 10.47
N GLY A 113 -7.77 0.19 9.23
CA GLY A 113 -8.99 0.92 8.89
C GLY A 113 -9.30 0.82 7.41
N ALA A 114 -9.85 1.88 6.82
CA ALA A 114 -10.20 1.91 5.40
C ALA A 114 -8.97 1.74 4.49
N VAL A 115 -9.09 0.91 3.45
CA VAL A 115 -8.07 0.73 2.42
C VAL A 115 -8.73 0.82 1.04
N TYR A 116 -8.42 1.88 0.29
CA TYR A 116 -9.08 2.17 -0.97
C TYR A 116 -8.10 2.49 -2.10
N GLY A 117 -8.48 2.19 -3.33
CA GLY A 117 -7.78 2.60 -4.54
C GLY A 117 -6.28 2.25 -4.51
N GLY A 118 -5.41 3.27 -4.53
CA GLY A 118 -3.95 3.06 -4.43
C GLY A 118 -3.50 2.37 -3.13
N GLY A 119 -4.29 2.47 -2.06
CA GLY A 119 -4.04 1.72 -0.82
C GLY A 119 -4.20 0.21 -1.00
N THR A 120 -5.19 -0.23 -1.78
CA THR A 120 -5.34 -1.65 -2.12
C THR A 120 -4.21 -2.14 -3.03
N GLU A 121 -3.63 -1.26 -3.87
CA GLU A 121 -2.45 -1.58 -4.69
C GLU A 121 -1.20 -1.77 -3.82
N LEU A 122 -1.02 -0.91 -2.79
CA LEU A 122 0.06 -1.04 -1.82
C LEU A 122 -0.10 -2.31 -0.96
N ALA A 123 -1.30 -2.56 -0.42
CA ALA A 123 -1.58 -3.76 0.36
C ALA A 123 -1.38 -5.05 -0.46
N ALA A 124 -1.73 -5.04 -1.75
CA ALA A 124 -1.52 -6.16 -2.66
C ALA A 124 -0.04 -6.41 -3.00
N ALA A 125 0.85 -5.45 -2.76
CA ALA A 125 2.30 -5.61 -2.92
C ALA A 125 2.99 -6.19 -1.67
N CYS A 126 2.27 -6.34 -0.56
CA CYS A 126 2.74 -7.04 0.64
C CYS A 126 2.47 -8.55 0.53
N ASP A 127 3.22 -9.36 1.28
CA ASP A 127 3.06 -10.82 1.30
C ASP A 127 1.76 -11.23 2.02
N LEU A 128 1.49 -10.61 3.16
CA LEU A 128 0.32 -10.89 4.00
C LEU A 128 -0.46 -9.61 4.28
N ARG A 129 -1.77 -9.76 4.45
CA ARG A 129 -2.73 -8.70 4.80
C ARG A 129 -3.54 -9.13 6.01
N VAL A 130 -3.33 -8.44 7.12
CA VAL A 130 -4.09 -8.63 8.36
C VAL A 130 -4.93 -7.38 8.57
N ALA A 131 -6.22 -7.53 8.82
CA ALA A 131 -7.13 -6.41 8.94
C ALA A 131 -7.83 -6.39 10.31
N THR A 132 -8.17 -5.20 10.79
CA THR A 132 -9.10 -5.05 11.91
C THR A 132 -10.51 -5.41 11.47
N GLU A 133 -11.38 -5.83 12.38
CA GLU A 133 -12.79 -6.14 12.07
C GLU A 133 -13.56 -4.96 11.46
N THR A 134 -13.16 -3.74 11.81
CA THR A 134 -13.76 -2.48 11.32
C THR A 134 -13.20 -2.02 9.97
N ALA A 135 -12.19 -2.69 9.44
CA ALA A 135 -11.59 -2.32 8.17
C ALA A 135 -12.59 -2.48 7.00
N SER A 136 -12.45 -1.60 6.03
CA SER A 136 -13.21 -1.66 4.77
C SER A 136 -12.26 -1.60 3.58
N VAL A 137 -12.52 -2.45 2.58
CA VAL A 137 -11.65 -2.63 1.41
C VAL A 137 -12.40 -2.23 0.15
N GLY A 138 -11.80 -1.40 -0.70
CA GLY A 138 -12.46 -0.98 -1.93
C GLY A 138 -11.52 -0.69 -3.09
N PHE A 139 -11.78 -1.32 -4.22
CA PHE A 139 -11.05 -1.16 -5.48
C PHE A 139 -11.71 -0.03 -6.30
N LYS A 140 -11.53 1.22 -5.82
CA LYS A 140 -12.33 2.39 -6.21
C LYS A 140 -11.98 3.04 -7.54
N GLN A 141 -10.96 2.56 -8.25
CA GLN A 141 -10.44 3.19 -9.47
C GLN A 141 -11.52 3.36 -10.55
N VAL A 142 -12.40 2.38 -10.74
CA VAL A 142 -13.48 2.43 -11.73
C VAL A 142 -14.45 3.59 -11.48
N GLN A 143 -14.72 3.93 -10.22
CA GLN A 143 -15.60 5.04 -9.85
C GLN A 143 -15.01 6.42 -10.23
N MET A 144 -13.70 6.46 -10.48
CA MET A 144 -12.96 7.64 -10.95
C MET A 144 -12.68 7.60 -12.47
N GLY A 145 -13.20 6.60 -13.18
CA GLY A 145 -12.96 6.41 -14.61
C GLY A 145 -11.51 6.04 -14.95
N ILE A 146 -10.76 5.47 -14.01
CA ILE A 146 -9.38 5.04 -14.20
C ILE A 146 -9.20 3.55 -13.91
N MET A 147 -8.10 3.00 -14.41
CA MET A 147 -7.65 1.65 -14.08
C MET A 147 -6.63 1.69 -12.95
N PRO A 148 -6.46 0.59 -12.18
CA PRO A 148 -5.33 0.43 -11.27
C PRO A 148 -4.01 0.58 -12.04
N ALA A 149 -3.21 1.57 -11.66
CA ALA A 149 -2.01 1.94 -12.40
C ALA A 149 -0.70 1.57 -11.67
N TRP A 150 -0.78 1.08 -10.42
CA TRP A 150 0.40 0.80 -9.59
C TRP A 150 0.67 -0.70 -9.41
N GLY A 151 0.00 -1.55 -10.21
CA GLY A 151 0.27 -2.97 -10.32
C GLY A 151 -0.85 -3.89 -9.81
N LEU A 152 -1.97 -3.37 -9.33
CA LEU A 152 -3.08 -4.18 -8.81
C LEU A 152 -3.71 -5.06 -9.89
N SER A 153 -3.82 -4.57 -11.15
CA SER A 153 -4.36 -5.36 -12.27
C SER A 153 -3.59 -6.67 -12.49
N TYR A 154 -2.33 -6.71 -12.09
CA TYR A 154 -1.49 -7.90 -12.14
C TYR A 154 -1.56 -8.72 -10.84
N ARG A 155 -1.55 -8.05 -9.66
CA ARG A 155 -1.50 -8.72 -8.36
C ARG A 155 -2.84 -9.30 -7.93
N LEU A 156 -3.93 -8.54 -8.10
CA LEU A 156 -5.24 -8.95 -7.60
C LEU A 156 -5.70 -10.31 -8.16
N PRO A 157 -5.59 -10.60 -9.48
CA PRO A 157 -5.97 -11.92 -10.01
C PRO A 157 -5.14 -13.09 -9.45
N ARG A 158 -3.93 -12.83 -8.98
CA ARG A 158 -3.10 -13.84 -8.32
C ARG A 158 -3.50 -14.09 -6.88
N ILE A 159 -4.06 -13.07 -6.22
CA ILE A 159 -4.50 -13.14 -4.82
C ILE A 159 -5.88 -13.78 -4.73
N VAL A 160 -6.87 -13.27 -5.49
CA VAL A 160 -8.29 -13.66 -5.34
C VAL A 160 -8.85 -14.48 -6.52
N GLY A 161 -8.01 -14.82 -7.50
CA GLY A 161 -8.45 -15.45 -8.74
C GLY A 161 -9.06 -14.46 -9.74
N ARG A 162 -9.06 -14.86 -11.04
CA ARG A 162 -9.42 -13.97 -12.16
C ARG A 162 -10.85 -13.44 -12.08
N SER A 163 -11.82 -14.31 -11.81
CA SER A 163 -13.24 -13.94 -11.84
C SER A 163 -13.58 -12.96 -10.72
N THR A 164 -13.12 -13.23 -9.50
CA THR A 164 -13.29 -12.34 -8.34
C THR A 164 -12.59 -11.00 -8.55
N ALA A 165 -11.37 -11.00 -9.11
CA ALA A 165 -10.67 -9.78 -9.42
C ALA A 165 -11.42 -8.89 -10.42
N LEU A 166 -11.97 -9.48 -11.49
CA LEU A 166 -12.79 -8.76 -12.46
C LEU A 166 -14.04 -8.18 -11.83
N GLU A 167 -14.78 -8.97 -11.04
CA GLU A 167 -15.95 -8.49 -10.32
C GLU A 167 -15.63 -7.29 -9.45
N LEU A 168 -14.60 -7.38 -8.61
CA LEU A 168 -14.19 -6.31 -7.69
C LEU A 168 -13.72 -5.05 -8.43
N LEU A 169 -12.93 -5.21 -9.50
CA LEU A 169 -12.41 -4.07 -10.27
C LEU A 169 -13.49 -3.39 -11.11
N LEU A 170 -14.47 -4.13 -11.63
CA LEU A 170 -15.53 -3.57 -12.48
C LEU A 170 -16.67 -2.94 -11.67
N THR A 171 -16.99 -3.49 -10.51
CA THR A 171 -18.05 -2.97 -9.65
C THR A 171 -17.57 -1.86 -8.72
N GLY A 172 -16.31 -1.92 -8.29
CA GLY A 172 -15.76 -1.01 -7.28
C GLY A 172 -16.49 -1.08 -5.95
N ARG A 173 -17.22 -2.18 -5.67
CA ARG A 173 -17.93 -2.34 -4.39
C ARG A 173 -16.97 -2.33 -3.21
N THR A 174 -17.46 -1.93 -2.06
CA THR A 174 -16.72 -1.99 -0.80
C THR A 174 -16.98 -3.34 -0.14
N LEU A 175 -15.92 -3.94 0.38
CA LEU A 175 -15.96 -5.15 1.20
C LEU A 175 -15.79 -4.77 2.67
N THR A 176 -16.48 -5.43 3.56
CA THR A 176 -16.11 -5.53 4.97
C THR A 176 -14.82 -6.33 5.12
N ALA A 177 -14.15 -6.25 6.27
CA ALA A 177 -12.96 -7.06 6.55
C ALA A 177 -13.22 -8.55 6.36
N ARG A 178 -14.39 -9.02 6.79
CA ARG A 178 -14.80 -10.43 6.67
C ARG A 178 -15.03 -10.85 5.21
N GLU A 179 -15.76 -10.06 4.44
CA GLU A 179 -15.91 -10.31 3.01
C GLU A 179 -14.59 -10.30 2.25
N ALA A 180 -13.66 -9.37 2.62
CA ALA A 180 -12.33 -9.30 2.03
C ALA A 180 -11.49 -10.56 2.36
N LYS A 181 -11.69 -11.15 3.54
CA LYS A 181 -11.11 -12.44 3.90
C LYS A 181 -11.76 -13.59 3.14
N ASP A 182 -13.08 -13.61 3.03
CA ASP A 182 -13.81 -14.67 2.34
C ASP A 182 -13.44 -14.76 0.85
N VAL A 183 -13.17 -13.63 0.19
CA VAL A 183 -12.67 -13.60 -1.20
C VAL A 183 -11.15 -13.82 -1.29
N GLY A 184 -10.42 -13.93 -0.19
CA GLY A 184 -8.99 -14.20 -0.14
C GLY A 184 -8.09 -12.98 -0.31
N PHE A 185 -8.62 -11.75 -0.28
CA PHE A 185 -7.78 -10.54 -0.32
C PHE A 185 -7.12 -10.26 1.03
N VAL A 186 -7.81 -10.52 2.13
CA VAL A 186 -7.29 -10.44 3.49
C VAL A 186 -7.03 -11.85 4.03
N ASP A 187 -5.86 -12.07 4.61
CA ASP A 187 -5.46 -13.38 5.13
C ASP A 187 -6.03 -13.64 6.52
N ARG A 188 -6.12 -12.59 7.35
CA ARG A 188 -6.65 -12.65 8.74
C ARG A 188 -7.44 -11.37 9.09
N VAL A 189 -8.45 -11.54 9.88
CA VAL A 189 -9.20 -10.49 10.57
C VAL A 189 -9.08 -10.72 12.07
#